data_ac0edf9ad89be9bc5cd0844f2e403ddb
#
_entry.id   ac0edf9ad89be9bc5cd0844f2e403ddb
#
_cell.length_a   1.000
_cell.length_b   1.000
_cell.length_c   1.000
_cell.angle_alpha   90.00
_cell.angle_beta   90.00
_cell.angle_gamma   90.00
#
_symmetry.space_group_name_H-M   'P 1'
#
loop_
_entity.id
_entity.type
_entity.pdbx_description
1 polymer ?
#
loop_
_entity_poly.entity_id
_entity_poly.type
_entity_poly.pdbx_seq_one_letter_code
_entity_poly.pdbx_strand_id
1 'polypeptide(L)'
;LGEKPMAESMPNARKMLRAAEKAGKLYAVMQNRRYQSEIRRLRQFLDSGAIGKVTTVQSNFFLGAHFGGFRDEMQHVLILDMAIHSFDQARLITGQDAEAVYCHEWNPVGSWYKHGASAVATFEMTNGVVYTYQGSWCSEGCNTTWECDWRIIGEKGSVRWDGGDGFKCEVAQGKTGFIRKQRERQIPKGCPKKLTGGHAGAIAEFIRCLRSGETPETICTDNIKSLAMVHSAVRSANQKRRVKVTC
;
A
#
# COMPACT_ATOMS: atom_id res chain seq x y z
N LEU A 1 -7.79 16.47 -9.74
CA LEU A 1 -6.77 15.49 -9.37
C LEU A 1 -5.72 16.18 -8.50
N GLY A 2 -5.47 15.68 -7.31
CA GLY A 2 -4.48 16.21 -6.37
C GLY A 2 -3.35 15.24 -6.09
N GLU A 3 -2.22 15.74 -5.59
CA GLU A 3 -1.10 14.91 -5.12
C GLU A 3 -1.42 14.21 -3.79
N LYS A 4 -0.67 13.14 -3.52
CA LYS A 4 -0.67 12.52 -2.19
C LYS A 4 0.24 13.34 -1.22
N PRO A 5 -0.05 13.34 0.07
CA PRO A 5 -1.29 12.87 0.69
C PRO A 5 -2.47 13.79 0.38
N MET A 6 -3.69 13.24 0.41
CA MET A 6 -4.92 14.00 0.16
C MET A 6 -5.01 15.28 1.02
N ALA A 7 -4.56 15.21 2.25
CA ALA A 7 -4.44 16.32 3.19
C ALA A 7 -3.43 15.96 4.30
N GLU A 8 -2.98 16.95 5.05
CA GLU A 8 -2.06 16.78 6.17
C GLU A 8 -2.74 16.22 7.43
N SER A 9 -4.08 16.17 7.46
CA SER A 9 -4.85 15.67 8.60
C SER A 9 -6.20 15.09 8.19
N MET A 10 -6.73 14.17 8.99
CA MET A 10 -8.07 13.59 8.77
C MET A 10 -9.18 14.63 8.80
N PRO A 11 -9.21 15.62 9.73
CA PRO A 11 -10.21 16.68 9.69
C PRO A 11 -10.22 17.48 8.37
N ASN A 12 -9.06 17.82 7.84
CA ASN A 12 -8.97 18.56 6.58
C ASN A 12 -9.28 17.67 5.36
N ALA A 13 -8.90 16.40 5.38
CA ALA A 13 -9.34 15.43 4.36
C ALA A 13 -10.87 15.34 4.29
N ARG A 14 -11.55 15.26 5.45
CA ARG A 14 -13.03 15.28 5.49
C ARG A 14 -13.65 16.59 4.99
N LYS A 15 -12.99 17.75 5.22
CA LYS A 15 -13.43 19.03 4.64
C LYS A 15 -13.31 19.02 3.13
N MET A 16 -12.18 18.53 2.59
CA MET A 16 -11.97 18.42 1.15
C MET A 16 -13.01 17.49 0.49
N LEU A 17 -13.29 16.35 1.12
CA LEU A 17 -14.31 15.42 0.67
C LEU A 17 -15.69 16.09 0.59
N ARG A 18 -16.14 16.72 1.69
CA ARG A 18 -17.42 17.46 1.71
C ARG A 18 -17.48 18.59 0.70
N ALA A 19 -16.35 19.28 0.46
CA ALA A 19 -16.28 20.33 -0.55
C ALA A 19 -16.46 19.80 -1.97
N ALA A 20 -15.84 18.67 -2.28
CA ALA A 20 -16.01 18.00 -3.57
C ALA A 20 -17.44 17.51 -3.79
N GLU A 21 -18.03 16.87 -2.78
CA GLU A 21 -19.44 16.42 -2.78
C GLU A 21 -20.40 17.59 -2.97
N LYS A 22 -20.26 18.67 -2.18
CA LYS A 22 -21.11 19.88 -2.29
C LYS A 22 -21.00 20.55 -3.65
N ALA A 23 -19.80 20.54 -4.25
CA ALA A 23 -19.56 21.10 -5.58
C ALA A 23 -20.03 20.20 -6.72
N GLY A 24 -20.36 18.94 -6.45
CA GLY A 24 -20.69 17.94 -7.48
C GLY A 24 -19.52 17.68 -8.43
N LYS A 25 -18.27 17.79 -7.96
CA LYS A 25 -17.07 17.64 -8.79
C LYS A 25 -16.28 16.41 -8.40
N LEU A 26 -15.68 15.74 -9.41
CA LEU A 26 -14.77 14.65 -9.18
C LEU A 26 -13.47 15.19 -8.54
N TYR A 27 -13.10 14.60 -7.42
CA TYR A 27 -11.81 14.79 -6.78
C TYR A 27 -11.14 13.45 -6.57
N ALA A 28 -10.01 13.21 -7.20
CA ALA A 28 -9.20 12.00 -7.05
C ALA A 28 -7.79 12.34 -6.58
N VAL A 29 -7.09 11.37 -6.00
CA VAL A 29 -5.74 11.53 -5.44
C VAL A 29 -4.74 10.71 -6.26
N MET A 30 -3.56 11.26 -6.49
CA MET A 30 -2.48 10.66 -7.26
C MET A 30 -1.80 9.51 -6.49
N GLN A 31 -2.48 8.37 -6.41
CA GLN A 31 -1.88 7.12 -5.93
C GLN A 31 -1.29 6.35 -7.11
N ASN A 32 -0.25 6.91 -7.69
CA ASN A 32 0.37 6.45 -8.94
C ASN A 32 0.84 5.00 -8.91
N ARG A 33 1.19 4.45 -7.75
CA ARG A 33 1.71 3.09 -7.62
C ARG A 33 0.66 2.02 -7.91
N ARG A 34 -0.64 2.31 -7.74
CA ARG A 34 -1.72 1.43 -8.20
C ARG A 34 -1.69 1.21 -9.72
N TYR A 35 -1.08 2.15 -10.46
CA TYR A 35 -1.01 2.13 -11.92
C TYR A 35 0.32 1.57 -12.45
N GLN A 36 1.12 0.90 -11.63
CA GLN A 36 2.25 0.11 -12.09
C GLN A 36 1.75 -1.21 -12.71
N SER A 37 2.37 -1.64 -13.80
CA SER A 37 1.97 -2.86 -14.53
C SER A 37 2.08 -4.11 -13.65
N GLU A 38 3.10 -4.17 -12.83
CA GLU A 38 3.44 -5.31 -11.99
C GLU A 38 2.39 -5.57 -10.92
N ILE A 39 1.96 -4.52 -10.19
CA ILE A 39 0.91 -4.67 -9.17
C ILE A 39 -0.46 -5.01 -9.81
N ARG A 40 -0.72 -4.54 -11.03
CA ARG A 40 -1.94 -4.90 -11.78
C ARG A 40 -1.93 -6.36 -12.21
N ARG A 41 -0.79 -6.86 -12.67
CA ARG A 41 -0.58 -8.29 -12.97
C ARG A 41 -0.79 -9.14 -11.73
N LEU A 42 -0.19 -8.71 -10.61
CA LEU A 42 -0.36 -9.37 -9.31
C LEU A 42 -1.84 -9.41 -8.91
N ARG A 43 -2.53 -8.28 -8.93
CA ARG A 43 -3.94 -8.21 -8.56
C ARG A 43 -4.80 -9.12 -9.44
N GLN A 44 -4.64 -9.07 -10.77
CA GLN A 44 -5.36 -9.94 -11.69
C GLN A 44 -5.10 -11.43 -11.42
N PHE A 45 -3.84 -11.77 -11.09
CA PHE A 45 -3.48 -13.13 -10.73
C PHE A 45 -4.16 -13.59 -9.42
N LEU A 46 -4.23 -12.72 -8.41
CA LEU A 46 -4.92 -13.01 -7.16
C LEU A 46 -6.43 -13.16 -7.38
N ASP A 47 -7.04 -12.33 -8.22
CA ASP A 47 -8.45 -12.40 -8.59
C ASP A 47 -8.84 -13.70 -9.31
N SER A 48 -7.87 -14.34 -10.00
CA SER A 48 -8.09 -15.66 -10.59
C SER A 48 -8.28 -16.80 -9.57
N GLY A 49 -8.07 -16.51 -8.28
CA GLY A 49 -8.15 -17.50 -7.21
C GLY A 49 -6.98 -18.49 -7.20
N ALA A 50 -5.89 -18.20 -7.89
CA ALA A 50 -4.76 -19.11 -8.07
C ALA A 50 -4.13 -19.59 -6.75
N ILE A 51 -4.10 -18.72 -5.71
CA ILE A 51 -3.63 -19.05 -4.36
C ILE A 51 -4.75 -19.18 -3.32
N GLY A 52 -6.02 -19.18 -3.74
CA GLY A 52 -7.19 -19.11 -2.85
C GLY A 52 -7.40 -17.70 -2.30
N LYS A 53 -8.23 -17.55 -1.25
CA LYS A 53 -8.43 -16.26 -0.60
C LYS A 53 -7.14 -15.82 0.07
N VAL A 54 -6.79 -14.55 -0.07
CA VAL A 54 -5.65 -13.95 0.63
C VAL A 54 -5.97 -13.87 2.13
N THR A 55 -5.04 -14.31 2.95
CA THR A 55 -5.17 -14.32 4.42
C THR A 55 -4.16 -13.40 5.09
N THR A 56 -2.96 -13.28 4.51
CA THR A 56 -1.88 -12.50 5.08
C THR A 56 -1.08 -11.82 3.99
N VAL A 57 -0.74 -10.56 4.22
CA VAL A 57 0.15 -9.80 3.35
C VAL A 57 1.26 -9.18 4.20
N GLN A 58 2.47 -9.22 3.68
CA GLN A 58 3.64 -8.59 4.28
C GLN A 58 4.35 -7.76 3.23
N SER A 59 4.80 -6.56 3.61
CA SER A 59 5.68 -5.74 2.79
C SER A 59 6.85 -5.20 3.58
N ASN A 60 8.03 -5.12 2.94
CA ASN A 60 9.24 -4.56 3.50
C ASN A 60 9.74 -3.44 2.60
N PHE A 61 10.09 -2.32 3.19
CA PHE A 61 10.64 -1.15 2.51
C PHE A 61 11.93 -0.71 3.18
N PHE A 62 13.06 -0.91 2.54
CA PHE A 62 14.38 -0.55 3.05
C PHE A 62 15.15 0.24 2.00
N LEU A 63 15.33 1.54 2.24
CA LEU A 63 16.12 2.44 1.41
C LEU A 63 16.82 3.47 2.28
N GLY A 64 18.09 3.75 1.98
CA GLY A 64 18.87 4.80 2.61
C GLY A 64 18.82 6.08 1.78
N ALA A 65 17.71 6.80 1.78
CA ALA A 65 17.54 7.99 0.95
C ALA A 65 18.00 9.27 1.67
N HIS A 66 19.04 9.91 1.18
CA HIS A 66 19.54 11.19 1.65
C HIS A 66 18.90 12.35 0.88
N PHE A 67 17.64 12.68 1.22
CA PHE A 67 16.91 13.74 0.51
C PHE A 67 17.38 15.13 0.86
N GLY A 68 17.73 15.35 2.12
CA GLY A 68 17.94 16.67 2.65
C GLY A 68 16.65 17.51 2.78
N GLY A 69 16.81 18.75 3.22
CA GLY A 69 15.72 19.70 3.30
C GLY A 69 14.66 19.34 4.33
N PHE A 70 13.39 19.63 4.02
CA PHE A 70 12.30 19.48 4.98
C PHE A 70 12.06 18.04 5.45
N ARG A 71 12.46 17.03 4.66
CA ARG A 71 12.28 15.63 5.03
C ARG A 71 13.15 15.22 6.20
N ASP A 72 14.35 15.78 6.32
CA ASP A 72 15.25 15.47 7.43
C ASP A 72 14.68 15.96 8.77
N GLU A 73 13.88 17.03 8.73
CA GLU A 73 13.22 17.64 9.89
C GLU A 73 11.78 17.12 10.14
N MET A 74 11.23 16.34 9.21
CA MET A 74 9.84 15.93 9.22
C MET A 74 9.57 14.88 10.31
N GLN A 75 8.54 15.07 11.12
CA GLN A 75 8.03 14.04 12.02
C GLN A 75 7.35 12.92 11.25
N HIS A 76 7.56 11.67 11.70
CA HIS A 76 6.94 10.48 11.10
C HIS A 76 7.22 10.36 9.60
N VAL A 77 8.42 10.74 9.16
CA VAL A 77 8.77 10.91 7.75
C VAL A 77 8.51 9.63 6.93
N LEU A 78 8.86 8.45 7.43
CA LEU A 78 8.59 7.20 6.73
C LEU A 78 7.08 6.94 6.59
N ILE A 79 6.32 7.08 7.68
CA ILE A 79 4.90 6.75 7.71
C ILE A 79 4.10 7.71 6.83
N LEU A 80 4.36 9.01 6.94
CA LEU A 80 3.57 10.05 6.24
C LEU A 80 3.93 10.19 4.76
N ASP A 81 5.21 10.12 4.41
CA ASP A 81 5.65 10.41 3.04
C ASP A 81 5.74 9.14 2.17
N MET A 82 6.19 8.02 2.74
CA MET A 82 6.44 6.79 1.98
C MET A 82 5.42 5.68 2.22
N ALA A 83 5.15 5.34 3.49
CA ALA A 83 4.31 4.18 3.80
C ALA A 83 2.87 4.33 3.30
N ILE A 84 2.40 5.57 3.05
CA ILE A 84 1.10 5.84 2.41
C ILE A 84 0.95 5.09 1.09
N HIS A 85 2.03 4.96 0.31
CA HIS A 85 2.02 4.19 -0.93
C HIS A 85 1.87 2.69 -0.68
N SER A 86 2.65 2.15 0.27
CA SER A 86 2.60 0.73 0.62
C SER A 86 1.26 0.35 1.23
N PHE A 87 0.67 1.21 2.06
CA PHE A 87 -0.65 0.98 2.65
C PHE A 87 -1.76 1.00 1.59
N ASP A 88 -1.66 1.91 0.62
CA ASP A 88 -2.57 1.96 -0.51
C ASP A 88 -2.43 0.73 -1.42
N GLN A 89 -1.19 0.30 -1.70
CA GLN A 89 -0.91 -0.93 -2.44
C GLN A 89 -1.45 -2.17 -1.71
N ALA A 90 -1.33 -2.24 -0.38
CA ALA A 90 -1.89 -3.34 0.41
C ALA A 90 -3.42 -3.42 0.28
N ARG A 91 -4.12 -2.27 0.28
CA ARG A 91 -5.56 -2.21 0.00
C ARG A 91 -5.87 -2.74 -1.41
N LEU A 92 -5.11 -2.32 -2.41
CA LEU A 92 -5.28 -2.83 -3.77
C LEU A 92 -5.03 -4.35 -3.85
N ILE A 93 -3.93 -4.84 -3.28
CA ILE A 93 -3.54 -6.26 -3.32
C ILE A 93 -4.60 -7.14 -2.62
N THR A 94 -5.08 -6.71 -1.47
CA THR A 94 -6.04 -7.49 -0.67
C THR A 94 -7.49 -7.30 -1.13
N GLY A 95 -7.83 -6.14 -1.69
CA GLY A 95 -9.21 -5.72 -1.88
C GLY A 95 -9.93 -5.46 -0.56
N GLN A 96 -9.20 -5.19 0.54
CA GLN A 96 -9.72 -5.02 1.89
C GLN A 96 -9.35 -3.66 2.47
N ASP A 97 -10.17 -3.16 3.37
CA ASP A 97 -9.92 -1.94 4.12
C ASP A 97 -9.38 -2.27 5.53
N ALA A 98 -8.59 -1.37 6.12
CA ALA A 98 -8.05 -1.57 7.45
C ALA A 98 -9.08 -1.19 8.53
N GLU A 99 -9.20 -2.02 9.57
CA GLU A 99 -10.08 -1.82 10.72
C GLU A 99 -9.32 -1.34 11.96
N ALA A 100 -8.11 -1.85 12.16
CA ALA A 100 -7.26 -1.47 13.28
C ALA A 100 -5.78 -1.60 12.94
N VAL A 101 -4.93 -0.94 13.75
CA VAL A 101 -3.47 -1.00 13.60
C VAL A 101 -2.78 -0.96 14.95
N TYR A 102 -1.68 -1.72 15.06
CA TYR A 102 -0.61 -1.50 16.02
C TYR A 102 0.64 -1.10 15.25
N CYS A 103 1.26 0.03 15.65
CA CYS A 103 2.47 0.55 15.02
C CYS A 103 3.51 0.90 16.07
N HIS A 104 4.77 0.56 15.78
CA HIS A 104 5.94 1.03 16.50
C HIS A 104 6.84 1.77 15.53
N GLU A 105 7.22 2.99 15.89
CA GLU A 105 8.12 3.85 15.14
C GLU A 105 9.33 4.19 16.00
N TRP A 106 10.50 4.26 15.38
CA TRP A 106 11.75 4.65 16.04
C TRP A 106 12.69 5.37 15.08
N ASN A 107 13.66 6.05 15.66
CA ASN A 107 14.78 6.61 14.92
C ASN A 107 16.02 5.75 15.20
N PRO A 108 16.54 4.99 14.21
CA PRO A 108 17.74 4.17 14.41
C PRO A 108 18.96 5.01 14.75
N VAL A 109 19.88 4.42 15.52
CA VAL A 109 21.20 5.02 15.74
C VAL A 109 21.91 5.18 14.40
N GLY A 110 22.49 6.36 14.15
CA GLY A 110 23.13 6.68 12.87
C GLY A 110 22.19 7.23 11.80
N SER A 111 20.90 7.36 12.07
CA SER A 111 19.96 8.02 11.17
C SER A 111 20.33 9.49 10.96
N TRP A 112 20.18 9.98 9.71
CA TRP A 112 20.31 11.40 9.37
C TRP A 112 18.99 12.17 9.46
N TYR A 113 17.88 11.47 9.75
CA TYR A 113 16.60 12.09 10.05
C TYR A 113 16.52 12.49 11.52
N LYS A 114 15.89 13.62 11.78
CA LYS A 114 15.73 14.15 13.15
C LYS A 114 14.73 13.34 13.98
N HIS A 115 13.72 12.78 13.33
CA HIS A 115 12.63 12.03 13.97
C HIS A 115 12.55 10.59 13.45
N GLY A 116 11.52 9.84 13.87
CA GLY A 116 11.34 8.45 13.50
C GLY A 116 11.36 8.22 11.98
N ALA A 117 12.35 7.44 11.52
CA ALA A 117 12.55 7.10 10.12
C ALA A 117 12.43 5.59 9.85
N SER A 118 12.06 4.82 10.86
CA SER A 118 11.80 3.37 10.76
C SER A 118 10.52 3.02 11.50
N ALA A 119 9.76 2.08 10.95
CA ALA A 119 8.48 1.66 11.54
C ALA A 119 8.14 0.21 11.23
N VAL A 120 7.40 -0.40 12.17
CA VAL A 120 6.70 -1.68 11.97
C VAL A 120 5.22 -1.44 12.27
N ALA A 121 4.35 -1.88 11.38
CA ALA A 121 2.90 -1.78 11.57
C ALA A 121 2.21 -3.10 11.25
N THR A 122 1.23 -3.48 12.08
CA THR A 122 0.34 -4.60 11.85
C THR A 122 -1.08 -4.08 11.74
N PHE A 123 -1.69 -4.26 10.58
CA PHE A 123 -3.07 -3.90 10.32
C PHE A 123 -3.97 -5.13 10.36
N GLU A 124 -5.07 -5.02 11.08
CA GLU A 124 -6.21 -5.90 10.93
C GLU A 124 -7.08 -5.31 9.80
N MET A 125 -7.25 -6.10 8.76
CA MET A 125 -8.05 -5.71 7.59
C MET A 125 -9.42 -6.40 7.65
N THR A 126 -10.37 -5.89 6.90
CA THR A 126 -11.68 -6.55 6.76
C THR A 126 -11.53 -8.01 6.32
N ASN A 127 -12.54 -8.82 6.61
CA ASN A 127 -12.56 -10.27 6.32
C ASN A 127 -11.40 -11.08 6.92
N GLY A 128 -10.82 -10.59 8.03
CA GLY A 128 -9.80 -11.30 8.79
C GLY A 128 -8.42 -11.35 8.12
N VAL A 129 -8.18 -10.55 7.09
CA VAL A 129 -6.85 -10.42 6.48
C VAL A 129 -5.93 -9.64 7.42
N VAL A 130 -4.70 -10.10 7.57
CA VAL A 130 -3.66 -9.36 8.32
C VAL A 130 -2.61 -8.83 7.36
N TYR A 131 -2.33 -7.53 7.48
CA TYR A 131 -1.26 -6.88 6.73
C TYR A 131 -0.16 -6.40 7.69
N THR A 132 1.08 -6.80 7.42
CA THR A 132 2.26 -6.33 8.15
C THR A 132 3.17 -5.50 7.24
N TYR A 133 3.63 -4.38 7.76
CA TYR A 133 4.58 -3.49 7.12
C TYR A 133 5.81 -3.34 7.99
N GLN A 134 6.98 -3.39 7.38
CA GLN A 134 8.22 -2.99 8.02
C GLN A 134 8.99 -2.09 7.06
N GLY A 135 9.54 -0.99 7.55
CA GLY A 135 10.29 -0.09 6.69
C GLY A 135 11.29 0.78 7.42
N SER A 136 12.27 1.24 6.66
CA SER A 136 13.28 2.21 7.10
C SER A 136 13.71 3.09 5.92
N TRP A 137 13.82 4.38 6.16
CA TRP A 137 14.42 5.33 5.22
C TRP A 137 15.88 5.67 5.51
N CYS A 138 16.45 5.01 6.49
CA CYS A 138 17.87 5.11 6.82
C CYS A 138 18.56 3.73 6.81
N SER A 139 18.10 2.82 5.95
CA SER A 139 18.70 1.50 5.73
C SER A 139 19.57 1.53 4.48
N GLU A 140 20.87 1.50 4.66
CA GLU A 140 21.83 1.39 3.58
C GLU A 140 22.23 -0.06 3.34
N GLY A 141 22.34 -0.44 2.07
CA GLY A 141 22.66 -1.81 1.64
C GLY A 141 21.45 -2.74 1.60
N CYS A 142 21.49 -3.74 0.72
CA CYS A 142 20.41 -4.69 0.47
C CYS A 142 19.05 -4.00 0.25
N ASN A 143 19.06 -2.93 -0.53
CA ASN A 143 17.89 -2.09 -0.75
C ASN A 143 16.75 -2.87 -1.41
N THR A 144 15.54 -2.60 -0.96
CA THR A 144 14.33 -2.96 -1.72
C THR A 144 14.15 -2.03 -2.92
N THR A 145 13.24 -2.35 -3.80
CA THR A 145 12.74 -1.36 -4.77
C THR A 145 11.88 -0.31 -4.06
N TRP A 146 11.54 0.77 -4.76
CA TRP A 146 10.57 1.75 -4.28
C TRP A 146 9.17 1.16 -4.07
N GLU A 147 8.88 -0.01 -4.68
CA GLU A 147 7.60 -0.72 -4.59
C GLU A 147 7.58 -1.79 -3.50
N CYS A 148 8.61 -1.84 -2.62
CA CYS A 148 8.77 -2.82 -1.54
C CYS A 148 9.06 -4.26 -2.03
N ASP A 149 9.46 -5.11 -1.08
CA ASP A 149 9.37 -6.56 -1.20
C ASP A 149 8.07 -7.03 -0.56
N TRP A 150 7.35 -7.93 -1.24
CA TRP A 150 6.05 -8.41 -0.80
C TRP A 150 6.01 -9.93 -0.64
N ARG A 151 5.29 -10.38 0.39
CA ARG A 151 4.83 -11.75 0.53
C ARG A 151 3.32 -11.75 0.71
N ILE A 152 2.62 -12.45 -0.18
CA ILE A 152 1.18 -12.60 -0.16
C ILE A 152 0.88 -14.08 0.10
N ILE A 153 0.11 -14.39 1.14
CA ILE A 153 -0.24 -15.75 1.54
C ILE A 153 -1.73 -15.92 1.37
N GLY A 154 -2.10 -16.97 0.66
CA GLY A 154 -3.50 -17.41 0.50
C GLY A 154 -3.72 -18.84 1.02
N GLU A 155 -4.96 -19.28 1.00
CA GLU A 155 -5.38 -20.61 1.49
C GLU A 155 -4.69 -21.79 0.80
N LYS A 156 -4.26 -21.60 -0.46
CA LYS A 156 -3.73 -22.67 -1.33
C LYS A 156 -2.27 -22.48 -1.72
N GLY A 157 -1.69 -21.32 -1.46
CA GLY A 157 -0.34 -21.01 -1.91
C GLY A 157 0.09 -19.62 -1.52
N SER A 158 1.26 -19.19 -2.01
CA SER A 158 1.81 -17.88 -1.73
C SER A 158 2.53 -17.29 -2.93
N VAL A 159 2.62 -15.95 -2.95
CA VAL A 159 3.37 -15.16 -3.92
C VAL A 159 4.43 -14.35 -3.18
N ARG A 160 5.63 -14.30 -3.73
CA ARG A 160 6.63 -13.27 -3.45
C ARG A 160 6.73 -12.37 -4.66
N TRP A 161 6.81 -11.08 -4.41
CA TRP A 161 7.02 -10.02 -5.40
C TRP A 161 8.10 -9.06 -4.89
N ASP A 162 9.11 -8.81 -5.69
CA ASP A 162 10.25 -7.95 -5.35
C ASP A 162 9.99 -6.44 -5.59
N GLY A 163 8.77 -6.09 -5.94
CA GLY A 163 8.39 -4.71 -6.30
C GLY A 163 8.76 -4.34 -7.74
N GLY A 164 9.43 -5.21 -8.47
CA GLY A 164 9.76 -5.10 -9.89
C GLY A 164 9.12 -6.23 -10.69
N ASP A 165 9.84 -6.73 -11.68
CA ASP A 165 9.39 -7.84 -12.54
C ASP A 165 9.52 -9.24 -11.90
N GLY A 166 10.16 -9.34 -10.74
CA GLY A 166 10.46 -10.60 -10.06
C GLY A 166 9.28 -11.12 -9.25
N PHE A 167 8.67 -12.20 -9.76
CA PHE A 167 7.60 -12.92 -9.06
C PHE A 167 7.97 -14.38 -8.86
N LYS A 168 7.66 -14.89 -7.66
CA LYS A 168 7.68 -16.33 -7.38
C LYS A 168 6.35 -16.72 -6.77
N CYS A 169 5.64 -17.66 -7.39
CA CYS A 169 4.38 -18.19 -6.85
C CYS A 169 4.47 -19.70 -6.70
N GLU A 170 4.08 -20.20 -5.55
CA GLU A 170 4.01 -21.63 -5.26
C GLU A 170 2.65 -21.98 -4.66
N VAL A 171 2.05 -23.08 -5.16
CA VAL A 171 0.75 -23.58 -4.73
C VAL A 171 0.91 -25.00 -4.22
N ALA A 172 0.32 -25.30 -3.07
CA ALA A 172 0.36 -26.62 -2.44
C ALA A 172 -0.41 -27.64 -3.28
N GLN A 173 0.18 -28.83 -3.45
CA GLN A 173 -0.42 -29.98 -4.11
C GLN A 173 -0.85 -31.03 -3.09
N GLY A 174 -1.94 -31.74 -3.40
CA GLY A 174 -2.47 -32.81 -2.53
C GLY A 174 -3.08 -32.25 -1.24
N LYS A 175 -3.57 -33.18 -0.41
CA LYS A 175 -4.25 -32.86 0.86
C LYS A 175 -3.50 -33.35 2.10
N THR A 176 -2.47 -34.17 1.92
CA THR A 176 -1.77 -34.88 2.99
C THR A 176 -0.27 -34.66 2.95
N GLY A 177 0.41 -34.99 4.04
CA GLY A 177 1.85 -34.87 4.21
C GLY A 177 2.24 -33.80 5.23
N PHE A 178 3.38 -33.98 5.93
CA PHE A 178 3.93 -33.02 6.89
C PHE A 178 4.23 -31.67 6.22
N ILE A 179 4.88 -31.70 5.05
CA ILE A 179 4.99 -30.57 4.13
C ILE A 179 4.49 -31.07 2.77
N ARG A 180 3.43 -30.43 2.26
CA ARG A 180 2.88 -30.77 0.95
C ARG A 180 3.84 -30.35 -0.17
N LYS A 181 3.88 -31.12 -1.25
CA LYS A 181 4.61 -30.72 -2.46
C LYS A 181 4.10 -29.34 -2.93
N GLN A 182 5.01 -28.51 -3.41
CA GLN A 182 4.70 -27.21 -3.98
C GLN A 182 4.82 -27.31 -5.51
N ARG A 183 3.93 -26.62 -6.19
CA ARG A 183 3.97 -26.44 -7.64
C ARG A 183 4.13 -24.97 -7.93
N GLU A 184 5.13 -24.64 -8.71
CA GLU A 184 5.31 -23.27 -9.23
C GLU A 184 4.17 -22.89 -10.17
N ARG A 185 3.72 -21.65 -10.10
CA ARG A 185 2.72 -21.03 -10.96
C ARG A 185 3.29 -19.75 -11.52
N GLN A 186 3.22 -19.60 -12.83
CA GLN A 186 3.66 -18.38 -13.49
C GLN A 186 2.59 -17.29 -13.40
N ILE A 187 3.01 -16.08 -13.05
CA ILE A 187 2.15 -14.90 -13.13
C ILE A 187 2.20 -14.37 -14.56
N PRO A 188 1.07 -14.25 -15.27
CA PRO A 188 1.06 -13.81 -16.66
C PRO A 188 1.73 -12.45 -16.85
N LYS A 189 2.49 -12.28 -17.94
CA LYS A 189 3.19 -11.01 -18.24
C LYS A 189 2.25 -9.91 -18.75
N GLY A 190 1.09 -10.26 -19.29
CA GLY A 190 0.12 -9.29 -19.79
C GLY A 190 -0.68 -8.64 -18.66
N CYS A 191 -0.95 -7.36 -18.77
CA CYS A 191 -1.95 -6.68 -17.92
C CYS A 191 -2.80 -5.72 -18.76
N PRO A 192 -4.01 -5.38 -18.30
CA PRO A 192 -4.85 -4.42 -19.00
C PRO A 192 -4.16 -3.05 -19.10
N LYS A 193 -3.96 -2.55 -20.32
CA LYS A 193 -3.32 -1.24 -20.55
C LYS A 193 -4.08 -0.05 -19.95
N LYS A 194 -5.37 -0.22 -19.67
CA LYS A 194 -6.28 0.84 -19.18
C LYS A 194 -5.90 1.45 -17.84
N LEU A 195 -5.23 0.68 -16.96
CA LEU A 195 -4.90 1.08 -15.58
C LEU A 195 -3.40 0.92 -15.29
N THR A 196 -2.56 1.21 -16.28
CA THR A 196 -1.10 1.12 -16.16
C THR A 196 -0.44 2.42 -16.61
N GLY A 197 0.85 2.59 -16.28
CA GLY A 197 1.64 3.75 -16.67
C GLY A 197 1.97 4.72 -15.53
N GLY A 198 1.81 4.30 -14.28
CA GLY A 198 2.15 5.11 -13.12
C GLY A 198 1.40 6.45 -13.09
N HIS A 199 2.10 7.56 -13.02
CA HIS A 199 1.49 8.90 -13.03
C HIS A 199 0.66 9.16 -14.29
N ALA A 200 1.19 8.83 -15.47
CA ALA A 200 0.47 9.00 -16.73
C ALA A 200 -0.81 8.15 -16.76
N GLY A 201 -0.77 6.93 -16.23
CA GLY A 201 -1.93 6.06 -16.11
C GLY A 201 -3.03 6.63 -15.20
N ALA A 202 -2.65 7.17 -14.05
CA ALA A 202 -3.59 7.83 -13.12
C ALA A 202 -4.25 9.07 -13.76
N ILE A 203 -3.47 9.90 -14.46
CA ILE A 203 -3.97 11.07 -15.18
C ILE A 203 -4.92 10.64 -16.30
N ALA A 204 -4.52 9.65 -17.09
CA ALA A 204 -5.32 9.15 -18.21
C ALA A 204 -6.67 8.58 -17.73
N GLU A 205 -6.65 7.81 -16.63
CA GLU A 205 -7.89 7.30 -16.03
C GLU A 205 -8.78 8.44 -15.53
N PHE A 206 -8.23 9.41 -14.81
CA PHE A 206 -8.99 10.57 -14.32
C PHE A 206 -9.67 11.34 -15.46
N ILE A 207 -8.94 11.63 -16.56
CA ILE A 207 -9.49 12.30 -17.73
C ILE A 207 -10.58 11.43 -18.41
N ARG A 208 -10.33 10.14 -18.50
CA ARG A 208 -11.32 9.20 -19.04
C ARG A 208 -12.62 9.23 -18.23
N CYS A 209 -12.51 9.14 -16.90
CA CYS A 209 -13.66 9.19 -15.99
C CYS A 209 -14.43 10.52 -16.09
N LEU A 210 -13.70 11.66 -16.20
CA LEU A 210 -14.34 12.96 -16.44
C LEU A 210 -15.17 12.99 -17.71
N ARG A 211 -14.72 12.32 -18.78
CA ARG A 211 -15.41 12.28 -20.07
C ARG A 211 -16.58 11.29 -20.13
N SER A 212 -16.45 10.17 -19.42
CA SER A 212 -17.44 9.08 -19.43
C SER A 212 -18.47 9.17 -18.31
N GLY A 213 -18.26 10.03 -17.31
CA GLY A 213 -19.07 10.05 -16.09
C GLY A 213 -18.79 8.90 -15.12
N GLU A 214 -17.77 8.07 -15.40
CA GLU A 214 -17.35 7.00 -14.48
C GLU A 214 -16.61 7.57 -13.27
N THR A 215 -16.47 6.75 -12.22
CA THR A 215 -15.73 7.10 -11.00
C THR A 215 -14.27 6.61 -11.12
N PRO A 216 -13.26 7.48 -10.91
CA PRO A 216 -11.87 7.05 -10.88
C PRO A 216 -11.57 6.18 -9.67
N GLU A 217 -10.66 5.23 -9.82
CA GLU A 217 -10.32 4.25 -8.76
C GLU A 217 -9.78 4.90 -7.49
N THR A 218 -9.07 6.02 -7.62
CA THR A 218 -8.50 6.78 -6.50
C THR A 218 -9.33 8.00 -6.10
N ILE A 219 -10.66 7.91 -6.29
CA ILE A 219 -11.58 8.99 -5.85
C ILE A 219 -11.39 9.29 -4.36
N CYS A 220 -11.60 10.53 -3.96
CA CYS A 220 -11.36 10.99 -2.60
C CYS A 220 -12.09 10.17 -1.53
N THR A 221 -13.29 9.65 -1.82
CA THR A 221 -14.06 8.78 -0.92
C THR A 221 -13.43 7.40 -0.69
N ASP A 222 -12.64 6.91 -1.64
CA ASP A 222 -11.80 5.71 -1.46
C ASP A 222 -10.45 6.05 -0.87
N ASN A 223 -9.78 7.07 -1.38
CA ASN A 223 -8.42 7.40 -0.98
C ASN A 223 -8.29 7.84 0.47
N ILE A 224 -9.33 8.45 1.05
CA ILE A 224 -9.36 8.82 2.48
C ILE A 224 -9.08 7.61 3.39
N LYS A 225 -9.38 6.40 2.96
CA LYS A 225 -9.10 5.16 3.70
C LYS A 225 -7.60 4.86 3.78
N SER A 226 -6.85 5.12 2.71
CA SER A 226 -5.39 5.00 2.71
C SER A 226 -4.75 6.06 3.63
N LEU A 227 -5.25 7.27 3.61
CA LEU A 227 -4.82 8.34 4.52
C LEU A 227 -5.16 7.98 5.99
N ALA A 228 -6.32 7.38 6.25
CA ALA A 228 -6.72 6.94 7.59
C ALA A 228 -5.77 5.86 8.15
N MET A 229 -5.26 4.97 7.31
CA MET A 229 -4.23 4.00 7.73
C MET A 229 -2.97 4.72 8.24
N VAL A 230 -2.50 5.72 7.51
CA VAL A 230 -1.30 6.51 7.86
C VAL A 230 -1.49 7.22 9.20
N HIS A 231 -2.55 8.02 9.34
CA HIS A 231 -2.79 8.76 10.60
C HIS A 231 -3.09 7.85 11.78
N SER A 232 -3.70 6.70 11.54
CA SER A 232 -3.91 5.71 12.60
C SER A 232 -2.61 5.01 13.01
N ALA A 233 -1.69 4.74 12.07
CA ALA A 233 -0.36 4.22 12.37
C ALA A 233 0.43 5.21 13.25
N VAL A 234 0.47 6.49 12.89
CA VAL A 234 1.08 7.56 13.69
C VAL A 234 0.44 7.62 15.10
N ARG A 235 -0.88 7.61 15.18
CA ARG A 235 -1.60 7.62 16.47
C ARG A 235 -1.26 6.39 17.32
N SER A 236 -1.17 5.21 16.71
CA SER A 236 -0.79 3.97 17.39
C SER A 236 0.64 4.05 17.93
N ALA A 237 1.59 4.53 17.12
CA ALA A 237 2.99 4.70 17.51
C ALA A 237 3.13 5.65 18.71
N ASN A 238 2.44 6.80 18.68
CA ASN A 238 2.44 7.78 19.75
C ASN A 238 1.78 7.26 21.04
N GLN A 239 0.69 6.50 20.92
CA GLN A 239 -0.04 5.95 22.05
C GLN A 239 0.48 4.58 22.52
N LYS A 240 1.40 3.97 21.79
CA LYS A 240 1.97 2.64 22.07
C LYS A 240 0.91 1.55 22.29
N ARG A 241 -0.17 1.61 21.53
CA ARG A 241 -1.28 0.66 21.61
C ARG A 241 -1.98 0.46 20.27
N ARG A 242 -2.75 -0.63 20.19
CA ARG A 242 -3.68 -0.86 19.09
C ARG A 242 -4.75 0.23 19.04
N VAL A 243 -5.01 0.77 17.86
CA VAL A 243 -6.06 1.78 17.63
C VAL A 243 -6.95 1.37 16.45
N LYS A 244 -8.22 1.79 16.48
CA LYS A 244 -9.11 1.63 15.32
C LYS A 244 -8.68 2.56 14.19
N VAL A 245 -8.77 2.09 12.94
CA VAL A 245 -8.65 2.93 11.74
C VAL A 245 -9.99 3.59 11.48
N THR A 246 -10.01 4.92 11.41
CA THR A 246 -11.25 5.71 11.24
C THR A 246 -11.07 6.77 10.17
N CYS A 247 -11.97 6.78 9.16
CA CYS A 247 -12.03 7.79 8.11
C CYS A 247 -12.78 9.04 8.53
#